data_ea2821a2c7334ddb28d3587cb6a04c0d
#
_entry.id   ea2821a2c7334ddb28d3587cb6a04c0d
#
_cell.length_a   1.000
_cell.length_b   1.000
_cell.length_c   1.000
_cell.angle_alpha   90.00
_cell.angle_beta   90.00
_cell.angle_gamma   90.00
#
_symmetry.space_group_name_H-M   'P 1'
#
loop_
_entity.id
_entity.type
_entity.pdbx_description
1 polymer ?
#
loop_
_entity_poly.entity_id
_entity_poly.type
_entity_poly.pdbx_seq_one_letter_code
_entity_poly.pdbx_strand_id
1 'polypeptide(L)'
;MDSMKLEDCCEILDSQRVPITGSDRTSGDYPYYGANGIQDYVDDFIFDDELVLLAEDGGNFGSKTRPIAYRVSGKCWVNNHAHVLKPKAGLDVDYLCYSLMFYDVGGMVNGATRQKLTQAAMRQMIIPKRSLDEQIEIVNIIK
;
A
#
# COMPACT_ATOMS: atom_id res chain seq x y z
N MET A 1 6.45 21.02 12.48
CA MET A 1 6.28 20.59 11.07
C MET A 1 4.95 19.88 10.95
N ASP A 2 4.19 20.22 9.96
CA ASP A 2 2.87 19.65 9.76
C ASP A 2 2.95 18.22 9.23
N SER A 3 2.01 17.41 9.65
CA SER A 3 1.84 16.05 9.18
C SER A 3 0.37 15.80 8.89
N MET A 4 0.10 14.71 8.15
CA MET A 4 -1.26 14.29 7.83
C MET A 4 -1.40 12.79 8.05
N LYS A 5 -2.56 12.38 8.60
CA LYS A 5 -2.86 10.97 8.81
C LYS A 5 -3.31 10.33 7.51
N LEU A 6 -3.00 9.06 7.33
CA LEU A 6 -3.43 8.32 6.13
C LEU A 6 -4.95 8.34 5.99
N GLU A 7 -5.71 8.21 7.09
CA GLU A 7 -7.17 8.24 7.00
C GLU A 7 -7.72 9.57 6.46
N ASP A 8 -6.97 10.66 6.60
CA ASP A 8 -7.38 11.98 6.13
C ASP A 8 -6.95 12.29 4.71
N CYS A 9 -5.83 11.72 4.26
CA CYS A 9 -5.25 12.03 2.94
C CYS A 9 -5.42 10.91 1.91
N CYS A 10 -5.97 9.77 2.29
CA CYS A 10 -6.20 8.64 1.39
C CYS A 10 -7.63 8.12 1.52
N GLU A 11 -8.16 7.62 0.41
CA GLU A 11 -9.29 6.71 0.44
C GLU A 11 -8.73 5.32 0.74
N ILE A 12 -9.33 4.62 1.70
CA ILE A 12 -8.92 3.28 2.10
C ILE A 12 -9.90 2.30 1.48
N LEU A 13 -9.42 1.51 0.52
CA LEU A 13 -10.26 0.64 -0.31
C LEU A 13 -10.23 -0.83 0.14
N ASP A 14 -9.81 -1.08 1.37
CA ASP A 14 -9.65 -2.42 1.92
C ASP A 14 -10.92 -3.28 1.83
N SER A 15 -12.10 -2.66 1.98
CA SER A 15 -13.36 -3.37 1.90
C SER A 15 -13.67 -3.95 0.52
N GLN A 16 -12.96 -3.51 -0.52
CA GLN A 16 -13.13 -3.97 -1.89
C GLN A 16 -12.21 -5.14 -2.23
N ARG A 17 -11.30 -5.51 -1.33
CA ARG A 17 -10.39 -6.64 -1.55
C ARG A 17 -11.15 -7.96 -1.55
N VAL A 18 -10.73 -8.88 -2.43
CA VAL A 18 -11.31 -10.23 -2.49
C VAL A 18 -10.19 -11.25 -2.55
N PRO A 19 -9.90 -11.99 -1.47
CA PRO A 19 -8.91 -13.05 -1.53
C PRO A 19 -9.43 -14.23 -2.35
N ILE A 20 -8.57 -14.80 -3.18
CA ILE A 20 -8.87 -15.99 -3.98
C ILE A 20 -7.81 -17.04 -3.66
N THR A 21 -8.23 -18.22 -3.18
CA THR A 21 -7.28 -19.32 -2.94
C THR A 21 -6.65 -19.75 -4.26
N GLY A 22 -5.41 -20.27 -4.19
CA GLY A 22 -4.67 -20.65 -5.39
C GLY A 22 -5.43 -21.60 -6.30
N SER A 23 -6.16 -22.55 -5.73
CA SER A 23 -6.95 -23.53 -6.50
C SER A 23 -8.17 -22.90 -7.20
N ASP A 24 -8.65 -21.76 -6.72
CA ASP A 24 -9.83 -21.07 -7.27
C ASP A 24 -9.46 -19.97 -8.24
N ARG A 25 -8.16 -19.70 -8.45
CA ARG A 25 -7.70 -18.67 -9.39
C ARG A 25 -7.73 -19.19 -10.81
N THR A 26 -8.28 -18.38 -11.72
CA THR A 26 -8.22 -18.66 -13.16
C THR A 26 -7.11 -17.80 -13.76
N SER A 27 -6.18 -18.42 -14.45
CA SER A 27 -5.03 -17.75 -15.05
C SER A 27 -5.44 -16.68 -16.06
N GLY A 28 -4.70 -15.57 -16.10
CA GLY A 28 -4.94 -14.47 -17.01
C GLY A 28 -3.79 -13.48 -17.04
N ASP A 29 -4.09 -12.25 -17.45
CA ASP A 29 -3.09 -11.21 -17.68
C ASP A 29 -3.04 -10.14 -16.58
N TYR A 30 -3.96 -10.17 -15.61
CA TYR A 30 -4.04 -9.15 -14.58
C TYR A 30 -3.27 -9.57 -13.33
N PRO A 31 -2.39 -8.70 -12.79
CA PRO A 31 -1.63 -9.05 -11.61
C PRO A 31 -2.52 -9.22 -10.37
N TYR A 32 -2.23 -10.24 -9.59
CA TYR A 32 -2.86 -10.54 -8.31
C TYR A 32 -1.83 -10.27 -7.21
N TYR A 33 -2.12 -9.27 -6.36
CA TYR A 33 -1.18 -8.76 -5.38
C TYR A 33 -1.45 -9.29 -3.97
N GLY A 34 -0.37 -9.54 -3.25
CA GLY A 34 -0.38 -9.79 -1.81
C GLY A 34 0.46 -8.75 -1.06
N ALA A 35 0.91 -9.10 0.16
CA ALA A 35 1.66 -8.19 1.01
C ALA A 35 3.01 -7.76 0.41
N ASN A 36 3.64 -8.61 -0.38
CA ASN A 36 5.01 -8.41 -0.86
C ASN A 36 5.11 -8.31 -2.39
N GLY A 37 4.02 -8.00 -3.06
CA GLY A 37 4.01 -7.82 -4.50
C GLY A 37 3.11 -8.82 -5.21
N ILE A 38 3.42 -9.06 -6.49
CA ILE A 38 2.62 -9.94 -7.35
C ILE A 38 2.82 -11.38 -6.93
N GLN A 39 1.69 -12.07 -6.65
CA GLN A 39 1.68 -13.50 -6.31
C GLN A 39 1.25 -14.37 -7.48
N ASP A 40 0.43 -13.83 -8.40
CA ASP A 40 -0.16 -14.59 -9.48
C ASP A 40 -0.68 -13.63 -10.56
N TYR A 41 -1.18 -14.18 -11.65
CA TYR A 41 -1.89 -13.45 -12.69
C TYR A 41 -3.24 -14.11 -12.92
N VAL A 42 -4.30 -13.30 -12.93
CA VAL A 42 -5.68 -13.79 -12.99
C VAL A 42 -6.42 -13.20 -14.20
N ASP A 43 -7.60 -13.74 -14.48
CA ASP A 43 -8.36 -13.41 -15.68
C ASP A 43 -9.30 -12.20 -15.55
N ASP A 44 -9.29 -11.55 -14.39
CA ASP A 44 -10.14 -10.39 -14.15
C ASP A 44 -9.43 -9.41 -13.20
N PHE A 45 -10.04 -8.23 -13.01
CA PHE A 45 -9.51 -7.20 -12.13
C PHE A 45 -10.64 -6.61 -11.28
N ILE A 46 -10.30 -6.08 -10.10
CA ILE A 46 -11.24 -5.38 -9.21
C ILE A 46 -10.83 -3.93 -8.98
N PHE A 47 -9.62 -3.57 -9.34
CA PHE A 47 -9.13 -2.19 -9.30
C PHE A 47 -8.56 -1.81 -10.66
N ASP A 48 -8.74 -0.55 -11.03
CA ASP A 48 -8.15 0.06 -12.23
C ASP A 48 -7.83 1.50 -11.90
N ASP A 49 -6.70 1.71 -11.20
CA ASP A 49 -6.37 3.03 -10.69
C ASP A 49 -4.87 3.12 -10.32
N GLU A 50 -4.46 4.33 -9.92
CA GLU A 50 -3.13 4.60 -9.37
C GLU A 50 -3.21 4.43 -7.86
N LEU A 51 -2.57 3.39 -7.34
CA LEU A 51 -2.71 2.98 -5.94
C LEU A 51 -1.36 2.78 -5.28
N VAL A 52 -1.37 2.82 -3.95
CA VAL A 52 -0.27 2.34 -3.12
C VAL A 52 -0.81 1.18 -2.29
N LEU A 53 -0.12 0.04 -2.35
CA LEU A 53 -0.42 -1.10 -1.51
C LEU A 53 0.57 -1.12 -0.35
N LEU A 54 0.04 -1.29 0.87
CA LEU A 54 0.82 -1.32 2.10
C LEU A 54 0.56 -2.64 2.82
N ALA A 55 1.61 -3.36 3.18
CA ALA A 55 1.48 -4.67 3.82
C ALA A 55 0.58 -4.60 5.05
N GLU A 56 -0.38 -5.52 5.14
CA GLU A 56 -1.22 -5.70 6.33
C GLU A 56 -0.64 -6.78 7.23
N ASP A 57 -0.34 -7.96 6.69
CA ASP A 57 0.33 -9.03 7.43
C ASP A 57 1.32 -9.77 6.54
N GLY A 58 2.31 -10.39 7.17
CA GLY A 58 3.35 -11.10 6.44
C GLY A 58 4.27 -10.20 5.63
N GLY A 59 4.28 -8.88 5.88
CA GLY A 59 5.14 -7.93 5.20
C GLY A 59 6.55 -7.87 5.79
N ASN A 60 7.42 -7.13 5.12
CA ASN A 60 8.84 -6.96 5.50
C ASN A 60 9.02 -5.86 6.56
N PHE A 61 8.19 -5.87 7.60
CA PHE A 61 8.21 -4.85 8.65
C PHE A 61 9.59 -4.76 9.31
N GLY A 62 10.11 -3.54 9.39
CA GLY A 62 11.42 -3.28 9.99
C GLY A 62 12.60 -3.53 9.07
N SER A 63 12.41 -4.06 7.87
CA SER A 63 13.48 -4.22 6.90
C SER A 63 13.95 -2.86 6.40
N LYS A 64 15.26 -2.72 6.16
CA LYS A 64 15.86 -1.52 5.56
C LYS A 64 16.12 -1.67 4.08
N THR A 65 15.90 -2.86 3.53
CA THR A 65 16.17 -3.16 2.12
C THR A 65 14.96 -3.62 1.33
N ARG A 66 13.93 -4.15 2.02
CA ARG A 66 12.69 -4.62 1.40
C ARG A 66 11.53 -3.74 1.85
N PRO A 67 10.89 -3.03 0.91
CA PRO A 67 9.80 -2.11 1.28
C PRO A 67 8.55 -2.83 1.74
N ILE A 68 7.74 -2.14 2.54
CA ILE A 68 6.42 -2.62 2.95
C ILE A 68 5.29 -2.00 2.11
N ALA A 69 5.63 -1.09 1.22
CA ALA A 69 4.66 -0.44 0.34
C ALA A 69 5.19 -0.43 -1.09
N TYR A 70 4.30 -0.50 -2.06
CA TYR A 70 4.66 -0.47 -3.47
C TYR A 70 3.56 0.14 -4.32
N ARG A 71 3.98 0.66 -5.48
CA ARG A 71 3.14 1.34 -6.45
C ARG A 71 2.41 0.33 -7.34
N VAL A 72 1.14 0.59 -7.59
CA VAL A 72 0.34 -0.15 -8.57
C VAL A 72 -0.34 0.85 -9.49
N SER A 73 -0.31 0.55 -10.78
CA SER A 73 -0.93 1.38 -11.81
C SER A 73 -1.79 0.49 -12.71
N GLY A 74 -3.05 0.88 -12.90
CA GLY A 74 -3.94 0.19 -13.82
C GLY A 74 -4.69 -0.99 -13.20
N LYS A 75 -5.02 -1.94 -14.04
CA LYS A 75 -5.91 -3.05 -13.68
C LYS A 75 -5.22 -4.10 -12.85
N CYS A 76 -5.80 -4.45 -11.71
CA CYS A 76 -5.21 -5.44 -10.79
C CYS A 76 -6.27 -6.05 -9.86
N TRP A 77 -5.85 -7.11 -9.18
CA TRP A 77 -6.62 -7.76 -8.11
C TRP A 77 -5.77 -7.77 -6.85
N VAL A 78 -6.37 -7.55 -5.69
CA VAL A 78 -5.63 -7.49 -4.41
C VAL A 78 -6.31 -8.39 -3.39
N ASN A 79 -5.50 -9.20 -2.68
CA ASN A 79 -5.99 -10.06 -1.60
C ASN A 79 -6.06 -9.28 -0.27
N ASN A 80 -6.34 -10.01 0.83
CA ASN A 80 -6.52 -9.40 2.15
C ASN A 80 -5.22 -9.22 2.95
N HIS A 81 -4.04 -9.38 2.33
CA HIS A 81 -2.75 -9.22 2.99
C HIS A 81 -2.08 -7.86 2.71
N ALA A 82 -2.75 -7.01 1.95
CA ALA A 82 -2.28 -5.65 1.66
C ALA A 82 -3.42 -4.65 1.82
N HIS A 83 -3.13 -3.53 2.49
CA HIS A 83 -4.03 -2.37 2.49
C HIS A 83 -4.00 -1.69 1.14
N VAL A 84 -5.14 -1.19 0.68
CA VAL A 84 -5.26 -0.51 -0.62
C VAL A 84 -5.53 0.96 -0.37
N LEU A 85 -4.59 1.81 -0.78
CA LEU A 85 -4.63 3.24 -0.54
C LEU A 85 -4.70 4.00 -1.86
N LYS A 86 -5.69 4.89 -1.96
CA LYS A 86 -5.82 5.82 -3.08
C LYS A 86 -5.66 7.24 -2.56
N PRO A 87 -4.66 8.00 -3.03
CA PRO A 87 -4.48 9.36 -2.54
C PRO A 87 -5.65 10.26 -2.93
N LYS A 88 -6.05 11.12 -2.00
CA LYS A 88 -7.02 12.17 -2.24
C LYS A 88 -6.36 13.33 -2.99
N ALA A 89 -7.16 14.30 -3.44
CA ALA A 89 -6.65 15.51 -4.09
C ALA A 89 -5.59 16.18 -3.22
N GLY A 90 -4.50 16.61 -3.84
CA GLY A 90 -3.39 17.29 -3.17
C GLY A 90 -2.29 16.33 -2.67
N LEU A 91 -2.46 15.02 -2.82
CA LEU A 91 -1.43 14.05 -2.47
C LEU A 91 -0.98 13.30 -3.72
N ASP A 92 0.32 13.44 -4.05
CA ASP A 92 0.93 12.71 -5.15
C ASP A 92 1.10 11.24 -4.77
N VAL A 93 0.75 10.34 -5.68
CA VAL A 93 0.77 8.90 -5.41
C VAL A 93 2.19 8.36 -5.19
N ASP A 94 3.17 8.88 -5.93
CA ASP A 94 4.57 8.45 -5.73
C ASP A 94 5.13 8.99 -4.42
N TYR A 95 4.79 10.21 -4.03
CA TYR A 95 5.16 10.77 -2.74
C TYR A 95 4.59 9.91 -1.59
N LEU A 96 3.33 9.51 -1.70
CA LEU A 96 2.71 8.61 -0.74
C LEU A 96 3.49 7.30 -0.64
N CYS A 97 3.79 6.68 -1.78
CA CYS A 97 4.52 5.41 -1.81
C CYS A 97 5.89 5.52 -1.14
N TYR A 98 6.70 6.51 -1.53
CA TYR A 98 8.02 6.70 -0.95
C TYR A 98 7.95 7.00 0.55
N SER A 99 6.93 7.73 1.00
CA SER A 99 6.74 8.02 2.42
C SER A 99 6.47 6.77 3.26
N LEU A 100 5.94 5.70 2.64
CA LEU A 100 5.54 4.48 3.34
C LEU A 100 6.51 3.32 3.17
N MET A 101 7.36 3.32 2.14
CA MET A 101 8.18 2.15 1.78
C MET A 101 8.99 1.60 2.94
N PHE A 102 9.58 2.47 3.74
CA PHE A 102 10.41 2.09 4.90
C PHE A 102 9.93 2.77 6.18
N TYR A 103 8.62 2.92 6.29
CA TYR A 103 8.00 3.54 7.45
C TYR A 103 8.35 2.76 8.72
N ASP A 104 8.67 3.49 9.80
CA ASP A 104 8.95 2.88 11.09
C ASP A 104 7.63 2.45 11.75
N VAL A 105 7.39 1.14 11.73
CA VAL A 105 6.20 0.54 12.32
C VAL A 105 6.44 0.00 13.73
N GLY A 106 7.56 0.35 14.35
CA GLY A 106 7.88 -0.06 15.72
C GLY A 106 6.76 0.32 16.67
N GLY A 107 6.27 -0.65 17.44
CA GLY A 107 5.15 -0.47 18.36
C GLY A 107 3.77 -0.48 17.71
N MET A 108 3.68 -0.54 16.37
CA MET A 108 2.42 -0.54 15.63
C MET A 108 1.99 -1.93 15.17
N VAL A 109 2.95 -2.80 14.87
CA VAL A 109 2.68 -4.17 14.44
C VAL A 109 2.66 -5.09 15.63
N ASN A 110 1.81 -6.11 15.57
CA ASN A 110 1.72 -7.14 16.62
C ASN A 110 1.74 -8.53 16.00
N GLY A 111 1.90 -9.55 16.83
CA GLY A 111 2.10 -10.93 16.40
C GLY A 111 3.55 -11.36 16.55
N ALA A 112 3.77 -12.59 17.05
CA ALA A 112 5.10 -13.10 17.31
C ALA A 112 5.74 -13.74 16.08
N THR A 113 4.97 -14.52 15.34
CA THR A 113 5.44 -15.27 14.17
C THR A 113 5.03 -14.60 12.86
N ARG A 114 3.88 -13.94 12.85
CA ARG A 114 3.41 -13.20 11.68
C ARG A 114 2.89 -11.84 12.13
N GLN A 115 3.70 -10.82 11.91
CA GLN A 115 3.36 -9.47 12.32
C GLN A 115 2.24 -8.90 11.44
N LYS A 116 1.35 -8.15 12.08
CA LYS A 116 0.18 -7.58 11.41
C LYS A 116 0.09 -6.09 11.72
N LEU A 117 -0.05 -5.29 10.66
CA LEU A 117 -0.40 -3.88 10.73
C LEU A 117 -1.90 -3.77 10.48
N THR A 118 -2.68 -3.62 11.54
CA THR A 118 -4.14 -3.54 11.42
C THR A 118 -4.57 -2.27 10.68
N GLN A 119 -5.78 -2.28 10.13
CA GLN A 119 -6.32 -1.08 9.50
C GLN A 119 -6.42 0.09 10.48
N ALA A 120 -6.82 -0.18 11.73
CA ALA A 120 -6.92 0.85 12.76
C ALA A 120 -5.57 1.53 13.01
N ALA A 121 -4.50 0.76 13.12
CA ALA A 121 -3.14 1.30 13.29
C ALA A 121 -2.70 2.05 12.03
N MET A 122 -2.93 1.47 10.86
CA MET A 122 -2.56 2.08 9.58
C MET A 122 -3.23 3.45 9.39
N ARG A 123 -4.49 3.59 9.78
CA ARG A 123 -5.23 4.86 9.67
C ARG A 123 -4.55 6.00 10.42
N GLN A 124 -3.84 5.70 11.49
CA GLN A 124 -3.16 6.68 12.34
C GLN A 124 -1.73 6.99 11.89
N MET A 125 -1.20 6.29 10.90
CA MET A 125 0.12 6.58 10.35
C MET A 125 0.14 7.98 9.76
N ILE A 126 1.25 8.68 9.96
CA ILE A 126 1.40 10.07 9.52
C ILE A 126 2.52 10.20 8.50
N ILE A 127 2.32 11.08 7.53
CA ILE A 127 3.34 11.45 6.56
C ILE A 127 3.50 12.98 6.58
N PRO A 128 4.68 13.50 6.17
CA PRO A 128 4.89 14.95 6.17
C PRO A 128 3.94 15.64 5.21
N LYS A 129 3.28 16.69 5.68
CA LYS A 129 2.39 17.52 4.86
C LYS A 129 3.21 18.52 4.09
N ARG A 130 3.15 18.48 2.76
CA ARG A 130 3.84 19.36 1.84
C ARG A 130 2.88 19.84 0.77
N SER A 131 3.18 20.97 0.13
CA SER A 131 2.44 21.36 -1.07
C SER A 131 2.65 20.31 -2.18
N LEU A 132 1.73 20.24 -3.13
CA LEU A 132 1.86 19.28 -4.24
C LEU A 132 3.15 19.53 -5.02
N ASP A 133 3.53 20.77 -5.24
CA ASP A 133 4.78 21.13 -5.94
C ASP A 133 6.00 20.60 -5.20
N GLU A 134 6.04 20.75 -3.87
CA GLU A 134 7.13 20.21 -3.05
C GLU A 134 7.18 18.68 -3.10
N GLN A 135 6.02 18.05 -3.05
CA GLN A 135 5.94 16.58 -3.17
C GLN A 135 6.57 16.09 -4.48
N ILE A 136 6.23 16.73 -5.60
CA ILE A 136 6.74 16.39 -6.93
C ILE A 136 8.24 16.62 -7.00
N GLU A 137 8.76 17.72 -6.43
CA GLU A 137 10.20 17.97 -6.35
C GLU A 137 10.93 16.85 -5.59
N ILE A 138 10.38 16.46 -4.44
CA ILE A 138 10.97 15.38 -3.62
C ILE A 138 10.99 14.07 -4.40
N VAL A 139 9.90 13.72 -5.06
CA VAL A 139 9.81 12.51 -5.89
C VAL A 139 10.87 12.53 -6.99
N ASN A 140 11.04 13.66 -7.66
CA ASN A 140 12.02 13.79 -8.75
C ASN A 140 13.46 13.64 -8.26
N ILE A 141 13.76 14.02 -7.03
CA ILE A 141 15.09 13.82 -6.43
C ILE A 141 15.33 12.34 -6.13
N ILE A 142 14.30 11.62 -5.66
CA ILE A 142 14.43 10.21 -5.30
C ILE A 142 14.53 9.31 -6.52
N LYS A 143 13.84 9.66 -7.59
CA LYS A 143 13.86 8.86 -8.84
C LYS A 143 15.24 8.74 -9.48
#